data_7a68cdbc4ff2ddc03ee580787500fdf3
#
_entry.id   7a68cdbc4ff2ddc03ee580787500fdf3
#
_cell.length_a   1.000
_cell.length_b   1.000
_cell.length_c   1.000
_cell.angle_alpha   90.00
_cell.angle_beta   90.00
_cell.angle_gamma   90.00
#
_symmetry.space_group_name_H-M   'P 1'
#
loop_
_entity.id
_entity.type
_entity.pdbx_description
1 polymer ?
#
loop_
_entity_poly.entity_id
_entity_poly.type
_entity_poly.pdbx_seq_one_letter_code
_entity_poly.pdbx_strand_id
1 'polypeptide(L)'
;MSFALGWSSSLAGEELEKYSIGYRLCEDTQGPNCQKLRLGDRYYSTQHYAKGYLYACRPANPNAPGSIESRITWIDFDQQHWNFLEKPWLPSGTFTPEAGTYREVISQGRRQIQVNNLPVDRKIGDWPMTQYAELTRIDRNPGVPMGGRLKISLPIKPTIGAKPTCVPTGAIGVTRNGVVLYNASDGRGEDAVAREITDRFGGHPARDEYHYHFVPERLDAKPLANGHSGLIGWIIDGFPLYGYRGVGGIEMANAVLDQCHGHEHDGLGYHYHATIEYPYTVGCFRGAPLRLVDRARPSNSTPEHLKHSDSPRSGGGVSRVDPVRAVADELGLSYAALRRAVGPPPPNIQRAARRLGVDASVLRQSFERHRP
;
A
#
# COMPACT_ATOMS: atom_id res chain seq x y z
N MET A 1 -50.05 -18.60 4.04
CA MET A 1 -49.44 -17.84 2.93
C MET A 1 -48.33 -16.98 3.51
N SER A 2 -47.12 -17.48 3.46
CA SER A 2 -45.92 -16.78 3.93
C SER A 2 -44.96 -16.68 2.76
N PHE A 3 -44.84 -15.51 2.22
CA PHE A 3 -43.71 -15.13 1.33
C PHE A 3 -43.39 -13.67 1.61
N ALA A 4 -42.24 -13.41 2.18
CA ALA A 4 -41.40 -12.24 2.00
C ALA A 4 -40.47 -12.06 3.20
N LEU A 5 -39.36 -12.77 3.26
CA LEU A 5 -38.23 -12.42 4.12
C LEU A 5 -36.99 -13.15 3.55
N GLY A 6 -36.41 -12.60 2.50
CA GLY A 6 -35.20 -13.21 1.94
C GLY A 6 -34.27 -12.27 1.16
N TRP A 7 -34.64 -11.01 1.00
CA TRP A 7 -33.86 -10.10 0.11
C TRP A 7 -33.20 -8.90 0.79
N SER A 8 -33.42 -8.74 2.09
CA SER A 8 -32.95 -7.55 2.81
C SER A 8 -31.48 -7.62 3.27
N SER A 9 -30.91 -8.82 3.44
CA SER A 9 -29.57 -8.96 4.02
C SER A 9 -28.42 -8.85 3.00
N SER A 10 -28.67 -9.19 1.73
CA SER A 10 -27.62 -9.10 0.69
C SER A 10 -27.38 -7.65 0.23
N LEU A 11 -28.44 -6.88 0.05
CA LEU A 11 -28.36 -5.46 -0.34
C LEU A 11 -27.70 -4.61 0.75
N ALA A 12 -28.03 -4.83 2.03
CA ALA A 12 -27.40 -4.12 3.13
C ALA A 12 -25.91 -4.46 3.27
N GLY A 13 -25.52 -5.70 2.98
CA GLY A 13 -24.11 -6.10 2.97
C GLY A 13 -23.32 -5.46 1.83
N GLU A 14 -23.91 -5.39 0.65
CA GLU A 14 -23.29 -4.79 -0.54
C GLU A 14 -23.15 -3.26 -0.42
N GLU A 15 -24.13 -2.60 0.18
CA GLU A 15 -24.11 -1.18 0.46
C GLU A 15 -23.05 -0.81 1.51
N LEU A 16 -22.97 -1.57 2.62
CA LEU A 16 -21.92 -1.39 3.64
C LEU A 16 -20.51 -1.59 3.08
N GLU A 17 -20.34 -2.49 2.09
CA GLU A 17 -19.06 -2.72 1.45
C GLU A 17 -18.62 -1.55 0.53
N LYS A 18 -19.56 -0.88 -0.13
CA LYS A 18 -19.28 0.35 -0.90
C LYS A 18 -18.66 1.44 -0.03
N TYR A 19 -19.18 1.67 1.16
CA TYR A 19 -18.66 2.70 2.08
C TYR A 19 -17.32 2.33 2.74
N SER A 20 -16.84 1.11 2.57
CA SER A 20 -15.53 0.73 3.11
C SER A 20 -14.38 1.53 2.52
N ILE A 21 -14.48 1.95 1.26
CA ILE A 21 -13.40 2.61 0.53
C ILE A 21 -13.58 4.12 0.35
N GLY A 22 -14.78 4.67 0.31
CA GLY A 22 -14.97 6.12 0.14
C GLY A 22 -16.20 6.56 -0.63
N TYR A 23 -17.13 5.67 -0.95
CA TYR A 23 -18.32 6.03 -1.75
C TYR A 23 -19.22 7.05 -1.05
N ARG A 24 -19.26 7.09 0.28
CA ARG A 24 -20.06 8.09 1.02
C ARG A 24 -19.52 9.50 0.83
N LEU A 25 -18.20 9.66 0.66
CA LEU A 25 -17.58 10.95 0.33
C LEU A 25 -18.05 11.46 -1.03
N CYS A 26 -18.42 10.54 -1.94
CA CYS A 26 -18.92 10.85 -3.27
C CYS A 26 -20.42 11.23 -3.29
N GLU A 27 -21.14 11.02 -2.21
CA GLU A 27 -22.54 11.42 -2.04
C GLU A 27 -22.67 12.87 -1.58
N ASP A 28 -21.59 13.46 -1.04
CA ASP A 28 -21.57 14.86 -0.60
C ASP A 28 -21.50 15.79 -1.82
N THR A 29 -22.57 16.56 -2.04
CA THR A 29 -22.65 17.51 -3.16
C THR A 29 -21.74 18.72 -3.01
N GLN A 30 -21.18 18.94 -1.84
CA GLN A 30 -20.21 20.01 -1.55
C GLN A 30 -18.76 19.53 -1.65
N GLY A 31 -18.55 18.22 -1.72
CA GLY A 31 -17.23 17.60 -1.84
C GLY A 31 -16.68 17.60 -3.27
N PRO A 32 -15.49 17.02 -3.48
CA PRO A 32 -14.90 16.84 -4.80
C PRO A 32 -15.76 15.98 -5.72
N ASN A 33 -15.73 16.26 -7.02
CA ASN A 33 -16.45 15.46 -8.00
C ASN A 33 -15.76 14.12 -8.22
N CYS A 34 -16.27 13.06 -7.61
CA CYS A 34 -15.71 11.71 -7.68
C CYS A 34 -15.68 11.08 -9.10
N GLN A 35 -16.47 11.62 -10.04
CA GLN A 35 -16.41 11.20 -11.44
C GLN A 35 -15.27 11.86 -12.21
N LYS A 36 -14.67 12.93 -11.65
CA LYS A 36 -13.60 13.70 -12.28
C LYS A 36 -12.54 14.12 -11.28
N LEU A 37 -12.05 13.18 -10.49
CA LEU A 37 -10.92 13.43 -9.60
C LEU A 37 -9.67 13.69 -10.43
N ARG A 38 -8.84 14.65 -10.02
CA ARG A 38 -7.57 14.92 -10.66
C ARG A 38 -6.63 13.73 -10.52
N LEU A 39 -6.06 13.26 -11.64
CA LEU A 39 -5.03 12.23 -11.65
C LEU A 39 -3.71 12.77 -11.07
N GLY A 40 -3.09 12.00 -10.18
CA GLY A 40 -1.87 12.41 -9.48
C GLY A 40 -0.56 12.30 -10.28
N ASP A 41 -0.54 11.67 -11.45
CA ASP A 41 0.64 11.35 -12.25
C ASP A 41 1.61 12.50 -12.52
N ARG A 42 1.09 13.72 -12.69
CA ARG A 42 1.90 14.93 -12.95
C ARG A 42 2.22 15.72 -11.70
N TYR A 43 1.87 15.20 -10.52
CA TYR A 43 2.01 15.90 -9.24
C TYR A 43 3.02 15.25 -8.31
N TYR A 44 3.93 14.45 -8.87
CA TYR A 44 5.10 13.90 -8.22
C TYR A 44 6.31 14.83 -8.49
N SER A 45 6.95 15.34 -7.45
CA SER A 45 8.10 16.25 -7.59
C SER A 45 9.21 15.91 -6.60
N THR A 46 10.46 15.96 -7.04
CA THR A 46 11.64 15.86 -6.16
C THR A 46 12.30 17.20 -5.88
N GLN A 47 11.76 18.30 -6.43
CA GLN A 47 12.39 19.62 -6.40
C GLN A 47 11.65 20.62 -5.52
N HIS A 48 10.33 20.50 -5.40
CA HIS A 48 9.49 21.44 -4.68
C HIS A 48 8.29 20.76 -4.04
N TYR A 49 7.76 21.40 -3.02
CA TYR A 49 6.49 21.08 -2.39
C TYR A 49 5.44 22.13 -2.76
N ALA A 50 4.22 21.69 -3.02
CA ALA A 50 3.08 22.56 -3.33
C ALA A 50 1.77 21.88 -2.95
N LYS A 51 0.69 22.64 -2.81
CA LYS A 51 -0.66 22.09 -2.57
C LYS A 51 -1.03 21.07 -3.65
N GLY A 52 -1.45 19.88 -3.22
CA GLY A 52 -1.84 18.81 -4.11
C GLY A 52 -0.68 18.12 -4.84
N TYR A 53 0.57 18.31 -4.40
CA TYR A 53 1.75 17.61 -4.88
C TYR A 53 2.27 16.63 -3.84
N LEU A 54 2.90 15.56 -4.30
CA LEU A 54 3.77 14.72 -3.50
C LEU A 54 5.22 15.19 -3.69
N TYR A 55 5.82 15.73 -2.64
CA TYR A 55 7.23 16.07 -2.60
C TYR A 55 8.05 14.84 -2.22
N ALA A 56 8.57 14.13 -3.20
CA ALA A 56 9.27 12.86 -3.02
C ALA A 56 10.78 13.04 -2.80
N CYS A 57 11.38 12.19 -1.96
CA CYS A 57 12.82 12.24 -1.67
C CYS A 57 13.71 11.68 -2.79
N ARG A 58 13.14 10.94 -3.73
CA ARG A 58 13.89 10.28 -4.82
C ARG A 58 13.12 10.38 -6.13
N PRO A 59 13.81 10.39 -7.26
CA PRO A 59 13.17 10.23 -8.56
C PRO A 59 12.36 8.90 -8.61
N ALA A 60 11.29 8.93 -9.35
CA ALA A 60 10.53 7.74 -9.69
C ALA A 60 11.37 6.74 -10.49
N ASN A 61 11.07 5.45 -10.36
CA ASN A 61 11.70 4.41 -11.17
C ASN A 61 10.78 3.99 -12.32
N PRO A 62 10.99 4.47 -13.56
CA PRO A 62 10.10 4.16 -14.69
C PRO A 62 10.06 2.66 -15.04
N ASN A 63 10.99 1.87 -14.51
CA ASN A 63 11.03 0.43 -14.69
C ASN A 63 10.41 -0.36 -13.53
N ALA A 64 9.82 0.31 -12.54
CA ALA A 64 9.11 -0.38 -11.46
C ALA A 64 7.86 -1.11 -12.01
N PRO A 65 7.45 -2.21 -11.38
CA PRO A 65 6.15 -2.81 -11.67
C PRO A 65 5.03 -1.79 -11.45
N GLY A 66 3.94 -1.91 -12.20
CA GLY A 66 2.76 -1.08 -12.06
C GLY A 66 1.66 -1.53 -13.02
N SER A 67 0.53 -0.87 -12.98
CA SER A 67 -0.64 -1.17 -13.80
C SER A 67 -0.37 -0.98 -15.31
N ILE A 68 -1.16 -1.64 -16.13
CA ILE A 68 -1.10 -1.55 -17.59
C ILE A 68 -2.08 -0.49 -18.07
N GLU A 69 -1.57 0.68 -18.40
CA GLU A 69 -2.35 1.87 -18.79
C GLU A 69 -3.44 1.56 -19.83
N SER A 70 -3.10 0.86 -20.90
CA SER A 70 -4.06 0.50 -21.98
C SER A 70 -5.20 -0.43 -21.54
N ARG A 71 -5.23 -0.87 -20.29
CA ARG A 71 -6.28 -1.71 -19.70
C ARG A 71 -7.13 -0.97 -18.68
N ILE A 72 -6.77 0.25 -18.35
CA ILE A 72 -7.50 1.08 -17.40
C ILE A 72 -8.58 1.85 -18.15
N THR A 73 -9.84 1.68 -17.75
CA THR A 73 -11.00 2.29 -18.41
C THR A 73 -11.62 3.44 -17.64
N TRP A 74 -11.29 3.60 -16.35
CA TRP A 74 -11.82 4.64 -15.47
C TRP A 74 -10.92 5.88 -15.38
N ILE A 75 -9.82 5.94 -16.13
CA ILE A 75 -8.92 7.08 -16.20
C ILE A 75 -8.97 7.68 -17.61
N ASP A 76 -9.22 8.97 -17.68
CA ASP A 76 -9.02 9.78 -18.87
C ASP A 76 -7.59 10.36 -18.81
N PHE A 77 -6.67 9.72 -19.51
CA PHE A 77 -5.26 10.10 -19.52
C PHE A 77 -5.01 11.39 -20.30
N ASP A 78 -5.85 11.74 -21.24
CA ASP A 78 -5.73 13.00 -22.01
C ASP A 78 -6.14 14.19 -21.15
N GLN A 79 -7.25 14.08 -20.42
CA GLN A 79 -7.77 15.10 -19.52
C GLN A 79 -7.15 15.06 -18.12
N GLN A 80 -6.37 14.03 -17.79
CA GLN A 80 -5.74 13.82 -16.48
C GLN A 80 -6.74 13.77 -15.32
N HIS A 81 -7.85 13.08 -15.54
CA HIS A 81 -8.89 12.82 -14.55
C HIS A 81 -9.18 11.34 -14.42
N TRP A 82 -9.74 10.94 -13.29
CA TRP A 82 -10.21 9.58 -13.09
C TRP A 82 -11.55 9.54 -12.36
N ASN A 83 -12.30 8.47 -12.59
CA ASN A 83 -13.61 8.23 -12.00
C ASN A 83 -13.50 7.18 -10.89
N PHE A 84 -13.58 7.62 -9.64
CA PHE A 84 -13.52 6.77 -8.46
C PHE A 84 -14.66 5.73 -8.44
N LEU A 85 -15.83 6.11 -8.95
CA LEU A 85 -17.04 5.27 -8.92
C LEU A 85 -16.98 4.11 -9.93
N GLU A 86 -16.15 4.22 -10.97
CA GLU A 86 -15.97 3.20 -11.99
C GLU A 86 -14.74 2.31 -11.75
N LYS A 87 -13.87 2.70 -10.82
CA LYS A 87 -12.68 1.92 -10.51
C LYS A 87 -13.07 0.55 -9.93
N PRO A 88 -12.55 -0.57 -10.48
CA PRO A 88 -12.76 -1.88 -9.90
C PRO A 88 -11.86 -2.10 -8.66
N TRP A 89 -12.38 -2.83 -7.70
CA TRP A 89 -11.70 -3.18 -6.46
C TRP A 89 -11.69 -4.69 -6.30
N LEU A 90 -10.60 -5.25 -5.76
CA LEU A 90 -10.57 -6.67 -5.43
C LEU A 90 -11.64 -6.97 -4.37
N PRO A 91 -12.56 -7.93 -4.61
CA PRO A 91 -13.62 -8.22 -3.66
C PRO A 91 -13.11 -8.90 -2.38
N SER A 92 -13.95 -9.00 -1.38
CA SER A 92 -13.77 -9.93 -0.27
C SER A 92 -14.01 -11.37 -0.75
N GLY A 93 -13.34 -12.33 -0.12
CA GLY A 93 -13.47 -13.74 -0.47
C GLY A 93 -13.06 -14.66 0.67
N THR A 94 -12.37 -15.73 0.33
CA THR A 94 -11.98 -16.78 1.30
C THR A 94 -10.64 -16.52 1.97
N PHE A 95 -9.84 -15.59 1.49
CA PHE A 95 -8.54 -15.28 2.07
C PHE A 95 -8.68 -14.79 3.51
N THR A 96 -8.01 -15.49 4.43
CA THR A 96 -8.05 -15.18 5.86
C THR A 96 -6.63 -15.18 6.41
N PRO A 97 -6.00 -14.00 6.55
CA PRO A 97 -4.69 -13.90 7.17
C PRO A 97 -4.78 -14.09 8.69
N GLU A 98 -3.63 -14.12 9.35
CA GLU A 98 -3.58 -14.02 10.80
C GLU A 98 -4.20 -12.69 11.30
N ALA A 99 -4.54 -12.63 12.59
CA ALA A 99 -5.16 -11.45 13.17
C ALA A 99 -4.21 -10.24 13.14
N GLY A 100 -4.73 -9.09 12.71
CA GLY A 100 -4.02 -7.83 12.82
C GLY A 100 -3.78 -7.42 14.28
N THR A 101 -2.68 -6.73 14.53
CA THR A 101 -2.31 -6.26 15.86
C THR A 101 -1.93 -4.78 15.84
N TYR A 102 -2.35 -4.06 16.88
CA TYR A 102 -1.91 -2.69 17.16
C TYR A 102 -1.67 -2.53 18.66
N ARG A 103 -0.47 -2.17 19.04
CA ARG A 103 -0.12 -1.85 20.42
C ARG A 103 0.56 -0.49 20.47
N GLU A 104 0.10 0.38 21.34
CA GLU A 104 0.64 1.69 21.56
C GLU A 104 0.97 1.89 23.05
N VAL A 105 2.17 2.37 23.35
CA VAL A 105 2.62 2.71 24.70
C VAL A 105 3.31 4.06 24.66
N ILE A 106 2.96 4.93 25.60
CA ILE A 106 3.66 6.20 25.80
C ILE A 106 4.66 6.00 26.95
N SER A 107 5.94 6.20 26.64
CA SER A 107 7.02 6.09 27.61
C SER A 107 8.14 7.07 27.26
N GLN A 108 8.72 7.70 28.27
CA GLN A 108 9.87 8.61 28.13
C GLN A 108 9.66 9.71 27.07
N GLY A 109 8.47 10.31 27.02
CA GLY A 109 8.12 11.35 26.04
C GLY A 109 7.98 10.85 24.59
N ARG A 110 7.89 9.56 24.39
CA ARG A 110 7.74 8.95 23.08
C ARG A 110 6.53 8.02 23.02
N ARG A 111 5.91 8.00 21.85
CA ARG A 111 4.86 7.07 21.46
C ARG A 111 5.50 5.88 20.75
N GLN A 112 5.46 4.73 21.38
CA GLN A 112 5.97 3.48 20.80
C GLN A 112 4.79 2.69 20.26
N ILE A 113 4.80 2.42 18.95
CA ILE A 113 3.75 1.69 18.28
C ILE A 113 4.36 0.38 17.75
N GLN A 114 3.66 -0.72 17.95
CA GLN A 114 4.01 -2.02 17.40
C GLN A 114 2.80 -2.61 16.68
N VAL A 115 3.00 -3.04 15.43
CA VAL A 115 1.98 -3.64 14.57
C VAL A 115 2.56 -4.86 13.85
N ASN A 116 1.67 -5.76 13.40
CA ASN A 116 2.06 -6.83 12.47
C ASN A 116 1.69 -6.52 11.01
N ASN A 117 1.24 -5.31 10.75
CA ASN A 117 0.89 -4.80 9.41
C ASN A 117 -0.27 -5.53 8.72
N LEU A 118 -1.18 -6.08 9.52
CA LEU A 118 -2.47 -6.60 9.08
C LEU A 118 -3.61 -5.83 9.75
N PRO A 119 -4.80 -5.73 9.12
CA PRO A 119 -5.90 -4.97 9.67
C PRO A 119 -6.50 -5.64 10.93
N VAL A 120 -6.57 -4.88 12.03
CA VAL A 120 -7.15 -5.34 13.31
C VAL A 120 -8.63 -5.74 13.15
N ASP A 121 -9.37 -5.05 12.30
CA ASP A 121 -10.77 -5.35 11.99
C ASP A 121 -10.93 -6.55 11.03
N ARG A 122 -9.83 -7.15 10.59
CA ARG A 122 -9.78 -8.29 9.65
C ARG A 122 -10.43 -8.00 8.28
N LYS A 123 -10.63 -6.74 7.93
CA LYS A 123 -11.17 -6.32 6.63
C LYS A 123 -10.04 -6.28 5.62
N ILE A 124 -10.03 -7.27 4.73
CA ILE A 124 -8.99 -7.48 3.70
C ILE A 124 -9.63 -8.18 2.50
N GLY A 125 -9.10 -7.92 1.29
CA GLY A 125 -9.56 -8.54 0.06
C GLY A 125 -9.14 -10.00 -0.10
N ASP A 126 -9.62 -10.63 -1.16
CA ASP A 126 -9.36 -12.05 -1.46
C ASP A 126 -8.04 -12.23 -2.22
N TRP A 127 -6.95 -12.07 -1.51
CA TRP A 127 -5.60 -12.21 -2.05
C TRP A 127 -5.15 -13.69 -2.15
N PRO A 128 -4.31 -14.09 -3.12
CA PRO A 128 -3.75 -13.25 -4.18
C PRO A 128 -4.78 -12.91 -5.26
N MET A 129 -4.66 -11.74 -5.85
CA MET A 129 -5.54 -11.25 -6.92
C MET A 129 -5.49 -12.11 -8.19
N THR A 130 -4.51 -13.00 -8.32
CA THR A 130 -4.27 -13.81 -9.51
C THR A 130 -5.44 -14.70 -9.93
N GLN A 131 -6.37 -14.99 -9.05
CA GLN A 131 -7.63 -15.72 -9.35
C GLN A 131 -8.67 -14.86 -10.06
N TYR A 132 -8.51 -13.53 -10.07
CA TYR A 132 -9.41 -12.56 -10.72
C TYR A 132 -8.80 -12.10 -12.04
N ALA A 133 -9.11 -12.80 -13.14
CA ALA A 133 -8.47 -12.59 -14.43
C ALA A 133 -8.61 -11.16 -14.98
N GLU A 134 -9.78 -10.53 -14.76
CA GLU A 134 -10.02 -9.15 -15.20
C GLU A 134 -9.09 -8.16 -14.50
N LEU A 135 -8.95 -8.27 -13.16
CA LEU A 135 -8.09 -7.40 -12.37
C LEU A 135 -6.62 -7.66 -12.66
N THR A 136 -6.24 -8.93 -12.79
CA THR A 136 -4.86 -9.34 -13.11
C THR A 136 -4.40 -8.89 -14.50
N ARG A 137 -5.31 -8.62 -15.42
CA ARG A 137 -4.98 -8.01 -16.73
C ARG A 137 -4.55 -6.55 -16.60
N ILE A 138 -5.01 -5.86 -15.58
CA ILE A 138 -4.76 -4.44 -15.35
C ILE A 138 -3.51 -4.27 -14.49
N ASP A 139 -3.50 -4.93 -13.33
CA ASP A 139 -2.43 -4.89 -12.36
C ASP A 139 -1.98 -6.32 -12.04
N ARG A 140 -0.70 -6.61 -12.26
CA ARG A 140 -0.15 -7.97 -12.12
C ARG A 140 0.47 -8.20 -10.74
N ASN A 141 -0.11 -7.62 -9.71
CA ASN A 141 0.37 -7.77 -8.34
C ASN A 141 0.19 -9.24 -7.87
N PRO A 142 1.28 -10.02 -7.67
CA PRO A 142 1.22 -11.41 -7.24
C PRO A 142 1.23 -11.52 -5.72
N GLY A 143 1.20 -10.41 -4.99
CA GLY A 143 1.42 -10.35 -3.56
C GLY A 143 0.35 -11.08 -2.75
N VAL A 144 0.77 -11.61 -1.60
CA VAL A 144 -0.13 -12.21 -0.61
C VAL A 144 0.17 -11.53 0.73
N PRO A 145 -0.81 -10.87 1.35
CA PRO A 145 -0.61 -10.23 2.64
C PRO A 145 -0.16 -11.22 3.71
N MET A 146 0.94 -10.91 4.38
CA MET A 146 1.46 -11.68 5.50
C MET A 146 1.77 -10.75 6.68
N GLY A 147 1.58 -11.25 7.89
CA GLY A 147 1.96 -10.54 9.09
C GLY A 147 3.48 -10.36 9.19
N GLY A 148 3.90 -9.20 9.65
CA GLY A 148 5.29 -8.88 9.92
C GLY A 148 5.46 -8.32 11.32
N ARG A 149 6.57 -7.65 11.57
CA ARG A 149 6.78 -6.87 12.79
C ARG A 149 7.31 -5.50 12.42
N LEU A 150 6.56 -4.48 12.77
CA LEU A 150 6.97 -3.10 12.62
C LEU A 150 6.91 -2.41 13.99
N LYS A 151 8.01 -1.75 14.37
CA LYS A 151 8.08 -0.89 15.55
C LYS A 151 8.39 0.52 15.12
N ILE A 152 7.62 1.46 15.63
CA ILE A 152 7.76 2.89 15.37
C ILE A 152 7.87 3.60 16.70
N SER A 153 8.78 4.57 16.82
CA SER A 153 8.93 5.40 18.01
C SER A 153 8.86 6.86 17.62
N LEU A 154 7.76 7.53 17.98
CA LEU A 154 7.46 8.91 17.61
C LEU A 154 7.57 9.85 18.83
N PRO A 155 7.92 11.13 18.66
CA PRO A 155 7.77 12.11 19.75
C PRO A 155 6.27 12.30 20.04
N ILE A 156 5.90 12.47 21.31
CA ILE A 156 4.52 12.83 21.68
C ILE A 156 4.20 14.30 21.43
N LYS A 157 5.24 15.12 21.29
CA LYS A 157 5.16 16.55 20.95
C LYS A 157 6.07 16.79 19.75
N PRO A 158 5.61 16.52 18.53
CA PRO A 158 6.36 16.83 17.31
C PRO A 158 6.47 18.35 17.17
N THR A 159 7.54 18.81 16.56
CA THR A 159 7.76 20.22 16.27
C THR A 159 7.75 20.48 14.78
N ILE A 160 7.11 21.57 14.38
CA ILE A 160 7.11 22.01 12.99
C ILE A 160 8.52 22.44 12.62
N GLY A 161 9.06 21.85 11.56
CA GLY A 161 10.36 22.22 11.00
C GLY A 161 10.33 23.58 10.30
N ALA A 162 11.49 24.22 10.19
CA ALA A 162 11.63 25.51 9.49
C ALA A 162 11.22 25.42 8.01
N LYS A 163 11.40 24.25 7.39
CA LYS A 163 10.98 23.96 6.01
C LYS A 163 10.37 22.56 5.95
N PRO A 164 9.40 22.34 5.04
CA PRO A 164 8.93 21.00 4.72
C PRO A 164 10.06 20.09 4.24
N THR A 165 9.94 18.81 4.55
CA THR A 165 10.87 17.78 4.08
C THR A 165 10.17 16.77 3.19
N CYS A 166 10.94 16.10 2.32
CA CYS A 166 10.42 15.17 1.34
C CYS A 166 9.88 13.89 1.96
N VAL A 167 8.99 13.23 1.24
CA VAL A 167 8.35 11.95 1.58
C VAL A 167 9.13 10.78 0.95
N PRO A 168 9.56 9.77 1.71
CA PRO A 168 10.25 8.61 1.15
C PRO A 168 9.28 7.67 0.44
N THR A 169 9.81 6.76 -0.35
CA THR A 169 9.08 5.58 -0.83
C THR A 169 8.83 4.59 0.31
N GLY A 170 7.70 3.88 0.28
CA GLY A 170 7.31 2.92 1.31
C GLY A 170 6.55 3.58 2.46
N ALA A 171 6.63 2.99 3.65
CA ALA A 171 5.84 3.41 4.79
C ALA A 171 6.16 4.83 5.28
N ILE A 172 5.15 5.68 5.34
CA ILE A 172 5.19 7.07 5.81
C ILE A 172 4.40 7.28 7.11
N GLY A 173 3.65 6.28 7.52
CA GLY A 173 2.81 6.32 8.71
C GLY A 173 2.24 4.97 9.06
N VAL A 174 1.43 4.93 10.10
CA VAL A 174 0.70 3.74 10.53
C VAL A 174 -0.69 4.15 11.00
N THR A 175 -1.70 3.41 10.56
CA THR A 175 -3.06 3.60 11.04
C THR A 175 -3.29 2.87 12.37
N ARG A 176 -4.24 3.31 13.18
CA ARG A 176 -4.66 2.60 14.40
C ARG A 176 -5.34 1.26 14.10
N ASN A 177 -5.66 1.02 12.84
CA ASN A 177 -6.09 -0.29 12.35
C ASN A 177 -4.92 -1.29 12.17
N GLY A 178 -3.68 -0.89 12.45
CA GLY A 178 -2.51 -1.77 12.42
C GLY A 178 -1.81 -1.86 11.06
N VAL A 179 -2.33 -1.22 10.03
CA VAL A 179 -1.80 -1.23 8.67
C VAL A 179 -0.95 0.00 8.41
N VAL A 180 0.20 -0.15 7.79
CA VAL A 180 1.06 0.96 7.39
C VAL A 180 0.43 1.77 6.26
N LEU A 181 0.74 3.05 6.26
CA LEU A 181 0.38 3.99 5.22
C LEU A 181 1.62 4.26 4.35
N TYR A 182 1.48 4.13 3.06
CA TYR A 182 2.45 4.53 2.05
C TYR A 182 2.10 5.92 1.51
N ASN A 183 3.03 6.53 0.79
CA ASN A 183 2.75 7.77 0.09
C ASN A 183 1.79 7.53 -1.10
N ALA A 184 1.30 8.60 -1.72
CA ALA A 184 0.28 8.57 -2.76
C ALA A 184 0.70 7.91 -4.09
N SER A 185 2.00 7.69 -4.31
CA SER A 185 2.48 7.18 -5.58
C SER A 185 2.94 5.74 -5.54
N ASP A 186 2.89 5.07 -6.68
CA ASP A 186 3.57 3.81 -6.93
C ASP A 186 5.09 3.99 -7.12
N GLY A 187 5.79 2.90 -7.44
CA GLY A 187 7.24 2.94 -7.70
C GLY A 187 7.63 3.75 -8.94
N ARG A 188 6.70 3.99 -9.88
CA ARG A 188 6.90 4.78 -11.11
C ARG A 188 6.61 6.27 -10.91
N GLY A 189 6.16 6.66 -9.71
CA GLY A 189 5.75 8.03 -9.40
C GLY A 189 4.35 8.36 -9.91
N GLU A 190 3.59 7.36 -10.33
CA GLU A 190 2.22 7.48 -10.79
C GLU A 190 1.24 7.37 -9.62
N ASP A 191 0.01 7.81 -9.81
CA ASP A 191 -1.05 7.79 -8.80
C ASP A 191 -1.43 6.36 -8.43
N ALA A 192 -0.96 5.87 -7.30
CA ALA A 192 -1.18 4.49 -6.87
C ALA A 192 -2.67 4.20 -6.63
N VAL A 193 -3.42 5.15 -6.07
CA VAL A 193 -4.85 4.94 -5.78
C VAL A 193 -5.68 4.89 -7.05
N ALA A 194 -5.36 5.74 -8.03
CA ALA A 194 -6.09 5.74 -9.30
C ALA A 194 -5.72 4.55 -10.18
N ARG A 195 -4.44 4.13 -10.20
CA ARG A 195 -3.91 3.18 -11.19
C ARG A 195 -3.85 1.73 -10.72
N GLU A 196 -3.43 1.48 -9.49
CA GLU A 196 -3.22 0.11 -8.99
C GLU A 196 -4.53 -0.51 -8.49
N ILE A 197 -4.64 -1.82 -8.57
CA ILE A 197 -5.78 -2.54 -7.99
C ILE A 197 -5.54 -2.74 -6.50
N THR A 198 -6.33 -2.06 -5.70
CA THR A 198 -6.45 -2.33 -4.26
C THR A 198 -7.71 -3.13 -3.98
N ASP A 199 -7.82 -3.70 -2.79
CA ASP A 199 -9.05 -4.36 -2.40
C ASP A 199 -10.13 -3.35 -1.97
N ARG A 200 -11.36 -3.84 -1.83
CA ARG A 200 -12.51 -3.03 -1.40
C ARG A 200 -12.39 -2.47 0.02
N PHE A 201 -11.35 -2.84 0.74
CA PHE A 201 -11.03 -2.29 2.05
C PHE A 201 -9.86 -1.29 2.00
N GLY A 202 -9.39 -0.97 0.79
CA GLY A 202 -8.51 0.14 0.48
C GLY A 202 -7.02 -0.18 0.50
N GLY A 203 -6.64 -1.45 0.63
CA GLY A 203 -5.23 -1.83 0.66
C GLY A 203 -4.83 -2.83 -0.42
N HIS A 204 -3.54 -3.01 -0.55
CA HIS A 204 -2.93 -4.05 -1.38
C HIS A 204 -1.54 -4.43 -0.86
N PRO A 205 -0.99 -5.60 -1.23
CA PRO A 205 0.33 -6.00 -0.79
C PRO A 205 1.43 -5.49 -1.74
N ALA A 206 2.53 -4.95 -1.21
CA ALA A 206 3.81 -4.88 -1.89
C ALA A 206 4.61 -6.14 -1.54
N ARG A 207 4.55 -7.16 -2.37
CA ARG A 207 4.97 -8.54 -2.09
C ARG A 207 4.08 -9.18 -1.01
N ASP A 208 4.53 -9.13 0.25
CA ASP A 208 3.86 -9.65 1.44
C ASP A 208 3.36 -8.54 2.39
N GLU A 209 3.75 -7.30 2.15
CA GLU A 209 3.43 -6.17 3.01
C GLU A 209 2.14 -5.48 2.57
N TYR A 210 1.04 -5.74 3.28
CA TYR A 210 -0.23 -5.05 3.07
C TYR A 210 -0.14 -3.60 3.52
N HIS A 211 -0.64 -2.65 2.73
CA HIS A 211 -0.57 -1.22 3.02
C HIS A 211 -1.68 -0.43 2.36
N TYR A 212 -1.87 0.80 2.84
CA TYR A 212 -2.78 1.79 2.27
C TYR A 212 -2.01 2.92 1.58
N HIS A 213 -2.52 3.44 0.46
CA HIS A 213 -2.07 4.71 -0.15
C HIS A 213 -3.02 5.86 0.17
N PHE A 214 -4.23 5.56 0.64
CA PHE A 214 -5.23 6.49 1.11
C PHE A 214 -5.90 5.91 2.37
N VAL A 215 -6.70 6.69 3.05
CA VAL A 215 -7.44 6.22 4.22
C VAL A 215 -8.77 5.61 3.75
N PRO A 216 -9.02 4.31 3.92
CA PRO A 216 -10.37 3.77 3.70
C PRO A 216 -11.40 4.47 4.58
N GLU A 217 -12.52 4.92 4.02
CA GLU A 217 -13.52 5.72 4.74
C GLU A 217 -14.04 5.05 6.00
N ARG A 218 -14.11 3.71 6.02
CA ARG A 218 -14.52 2.93 7.19
C ARG A 218 -13.67 3.20 8.44
N LEU A 219 -12.44 3.69 8.27
CA LEU A 219 -11.57 4.05 9.40
C LEU A 219 -11.94 5.41 10.00
N ASP A 220 -12.70 6.25 9.29
CA ASP A 220 -13.20 7.55 9.72
C ASP A 220 -14.62 7.48 10.33
N ALA A 221 -14.93 6.41 11.04
CA ALA A 221 -16.27 6.12 11.53
C ALA A 221 -16.66 6.87 12.82
N LYS A 222 -15.72 7.54 13.50
CA LYS A 222 -15.96 8.13 14.82
C LYS A 222 -15.53 9.60 14.86
N PRO A 223 -16.44 10.53 14.48
CA PRO A 223 -16.15 11.96 14.57
C PRO A 223 -16.04 12.43 16.03
N LEU A 224 -15.36 13.55 16.22
CA LEU A 224 -15.34 14.29 17.47
C LEU A 224 -16.66 15.06 17.66
N ALA A 225 -16.92 15.56 18.86
CA ALA A 225 -18.16 16.25 19.18
C ALA A 225 -18.43 17.50 18.33
N ASN A 226 -17.38 18.15 17.80
CA ASN A 226 -17.48 19.30 16.90
C ASN A 226 -17.61 18.92 15.41
N GLY A 227 -17.83 17.65 15.09
CA GLY A 227 -17.96 17.15 13.72
C GLY A 227 -16.63 16.84 13.01
N HIS A 228 -15.50 17.20 13.62
CA HIS A 228 -14.18 16.85 13.08
C HIS A 228 -13.97 15.33 13.11
N SER A 229 -13.32 14.80 12.10
CA SER A 229 -12.94 13.39 12.03
C SER A 229 -12.11 12.95 13.23
N GLY A 230 -12.20 11.69 13.59
CA GLY A 230 -11.37 11.07 14.61
C GLY A 230 -9.95 10.80 14.13
N LEU A 231 -9.08 10.46 15.07
CA LEU A 231 -7.69 10.09 14.82
C LEU A 231 -7.61 8.77 14.05
N ILE A 232 -7.04 8.80 12.86
CA ILE A 232 -6.79 7.63 12.01
C ILE A 232 -5.48 6.95 12.39
N GLY A 233 -4.42 7.73 12.60
CA GLY A 233 -3.09 7.18 12.85
C GLY A 233 -2.02 8.24 13.04
N TRP A 234 -0.79 7.84 12.79
CA TRP A 234 0.39 8.65 13.03
C TRP A 234 1.32 8.64 11.82
N ILE A 235 1.79 9.80 11.43
CA ILE A 235 2.81 9.96 10.39
C ILE A 235 4.21 9.86 11.02
N ILE A 236 5.20 9.43 10.26
CA ILE A 236 6.55 9.18 10.78
C ILE A 236 7.30 10.44 11.23
N ASP A 237 6.80 11.62 10.96
CA ASP A 237 7.30 12.88 11.50
C ASP A 237 6.70 13.23 12.87
N GLY A 238 5.81 12.38 13.39
CA GLY A 238 5.21 12.47 14.70
C GLY A 238 3.84 13.11 14.73
N PHE A 239 3.42 13.81 13.69
CA PHE A 239 2.11 14.44 13.63
C PHE A 239 0.97 13.42 13.41
N PRO A 240 -0.22 13.68 13.99
CA PRO A 240 -1.39 12.84 13.78
C PRO A 240 -1.97 13.02 12.37
N LEU A 241 -2.59 11.94 11.88
CA LEU A 241 -3.45 11.92 10.69
C LEU A 241 -4.89 11.75 11.14
N TYR A 242 -5.75 12.67 10.76
CA TYR A 242 -7.20 12.60 10.94
C TYR A 242 -7.91 12.22 9.63
N GLY A 243 -9.20 11.92 9.75
CA GLY A 243 -10.00 11.53 8.60
C GLY A 243 -10.40 12.69 7.69
N TYR A 244 -11.51 12.54 7.00
CA TYR A 244 -11.92 13.37 5.87
C TYR A 244 -12.58 14.70 6.25
N ARG A 245 -12.94 14.90 7.51
CA ARG A 245 -13.76 16.05 7.92
C ARG A 245 -13.06 16.92 8.94
N GLY A 246 -13.10 18.22 8.73
CA GLY A 246 -12.71 19.25 9.68
C GLY A 246 -13.84 19.61 10.62
N VAL A 247 -13.68 20.71 11.35
CA VAL A 247 -14.69 21.25 12.28
C VAL A 247 -16.01 21.52 11.54
N GLY A 248 -17.12 21.21 12.19
CA GLY A 248 -18.45 21.35 11.59
C GLY A 248 -18.79 20.23 10.61
N GLY A 249 -17.95 19.20 10.49
CA GLY A 249 -18.14 18.10 9.55
C GLY A 249 -17.85 18.46 8.10
N ILE A 250 -17.17 19.59 7.85
CA ILE A 250 -16.82 20.06 6.50
C ILE A 250 -15.77 19.12 5.90
N GLU A 251 -16.02 18.62 4.70
CA GLU A 251 -15.07 17.78 3.99
C GLU A 251 -13.77 18.54 3.67
N MET A 252 -12.65 17.90 3.96
CA MET A 252 -11.32 18.45 3.74
C MET A 252 -10.88 18.20 2.29
N ALA A 253 -10.27 19.22 1.70
CA ALA A 253 -9.78 19.21 0.32
C ALA A 253 -8.43 19.95 0.23
N ASN A 254 -7.68 19.75 -0.85
CA ASN A 254 -6.43 20.47 -1.09
C ASN A 254 -6.55 22.00 -0.95
N ALA A 255 -7.71 22.56 -1.29
CA ALA A 255 -7.94 24.00 -1.24
C ALA A 255 -7.76 24.59 0.18
N VAL A 256 -8.21 23.86 1.22
CA VAL A 256 -8.23 24.31 2.62
C VAL A 256 -7.02 23.83 3.43
N LEU A 257 -6.25 22.88 2.91
CA LEU A 257 -5.04 22.37 3.52
C LEU A 257 -3.80 23.15 3.07
N ASP A 258 -2.70 23.02 3.82
CA ASP A 258 -1.41 23.58 3.43
C ASP A 258 -0.72 22.76 2.34
N GLN A 259 0.48 23.15 1.92
CA GLN A 259 1.25 22.44 0.89
C GLN A 259 1.69 21.03 1.29
N CYS A 260 1.64 20.69 2.58
CA CYS A 260 1.97 19.35 3.08
C CYS A 260 0.73 18.49 3.37
N HIS A 261 -0.47 18.99 3.06
CA HIS A 261 -1.75 18.32 3.26
C HIS A 261 -2.21 18.28 4.73
N GLY A 262 -1.85 19.31 5.48
CA GLY A 262 -2.24 19.48 6.88
C GLY A 262 -2.76 20.89 7.14
N HIS A 263 -3.18 21.13 8.36
CA HIS A 263 -3.51 22.44 8.89
C HIS A 263 -3.34 22.50 10.41
N GLU A 264 -3.45 23.68 10.97
CA GLU A 264 -3.48 23.88 12.41
C GLU A 264 -4.89 24.23 12.85
N HIS A 265 -5.34 23.63 13.94
CA HIS A 265 -6.65 23.89 14.52
C HIS A 265 -6.52 23.98 16.04
N ASP A 266 -7.26 24.92 16.65
CA ASP A 266 -7.29 25.12 18.08
C ASP A 266 -7.65 23.85 18.84
N GLY A 267 -6.82 23.49 19.80
CA GLY A 267 -6.97 22.31 20.65
C GLY A 267 -6.38 21.01 20.08
N LEU A 268 -6.13 20.91 18.77
CA LEU A 268 -5.49 19.75 18.15
C LEU A 268 -4.04 20.04 17.70
N GLY A 269 -3.68 21.32 17.50
CA GLY A 269 -2.42 21.72 16.92
C GLY A 269 -2.33 21.31 15.44
N TYR A 270 -1.10 21.28 14.90
CA TYR A 270 -0.88 20.87 13.52
C TYR A 270 -1.14 19.38 13.34
N HIS A 271 -1.87 19.02 12.26
CA HIS A 271 -2.19 17.66 11.90
C HIS A 271 -2.46 17.54 10.38
N TYR A 272 -2.34 16.31 9.89
CA TYR A 272 -2.70 15.95 8.52
C TYR A 272 -4.14 15.47 8.43
N HIS A 273 -4.73 15.61 7.24
CA HIS A 273 -6.05 15.07 6.93
C HIS A 273 -6.00 14.06 5.79
N ALA A 274 -6.92 13.10 5.83
CA ALA A 274 -7.26 12.33 4.66
C ALA A 274 -8.14 13.19 3.72
N THR A 275 -7.93 13.04 2.41
CA THR A 275 -8.82 13.56 1.37
C THR A 275 -9.03 12.53 0.27
N ILE A 276 -10.07 12.68 -0.54
CA ILE A 276 -10.26 11.87 -1.74
C ILE A 276 -9.40 12.36 -2.91
N GLU A 277 -8.81 13.53 -2.78
CA GLU A 277 -7.93 14.13 -3.77
C GLU A 277 -6.47 13.72 -3.53
N TYR A 278 -5.70 13.53 -4.62
CA TYR A 278 -4.25 13.37 -4.54
C TYR A 278 -3.60 14.58 -3.82
N PRO A 279 -2.68 14.39 -2.87
CA PRO A 279 -1.96 13.19 -2.49
C PRO A 279 -2.61 12.37 -1.35
N TYR A 280 -3.88 12.43 -1.13
CA TYR A 280 -4.72 11.64 -0.24
C TYR A 280 -4.43 11.77 1.25
N THR A 281 -3.18 11.95 1.68
CA THR A 281 -2.80 11.99 3.10
C THR A 281 -1.68 12.97 3.40
N VAL A 282 -0.52 12.83 2.77
CA VAL A 282 0.69 13.63 3.05
C VAL A 282 1.37 14.02 1.76
N GLY A 283 1.51 15.29 1.51
CA GLY A 283 2.27 15.83 0.37
C GLY A 283 3.74 16.07 0.69
N CYS A 284 4.04 16.46 1.92
CA CYS A 284 5.39 16.63 2.48
C CYS A 284 5.34 16.55 4.01
N PHE A 285 6.47 16.32 4.67
CA PHE A 285 6.50 16.33 6.13
C PHE A 285 6.72 17.74 6.68
N ARG A 286 5.96 18.09 7.71
CA ARG A 286 6.11 19.35 8.46
C ARG A 286 7.04 19.20 9.65
N GLY A 287 7.20 18.01 10.17
CA GLY A 287 8.15 17.66 11.22
C GLY A 287 9.40 16.99 10.66
N ALA A 288 10.34 16.67 11.56
CA ALA A 288 11.50 15.87 11.21
C ALA A 288 11.08 14.38 11.09
N PRO A 289 11.11 13.78 9.91
CA PRO A 289 10.72 12.38 9.75
C PRO A 289 11.72 11.46 10.45
N LEU A 290 11.19 10.49 11.15
CA LEU A 290 11.97 9.47 11.83
C LEU A 290 12.14 8.26 10.92
N ARG A 291 13.28 7.59 11.01
CA ARG A 291 13.44 6.28 10.39
C ARG A 291 12.59 5.26 11.15
N LEU A 292 11.93 4.36 10.42
CA LEU A 292 11.27 3.21 11.01
C LEU A 292 12.31 2.33 11.70
N VAL A 293 12.15 2.10 13.01
CA VAL A 293 13.25 1.66 13.87
C VAL A 293 13.53 0.15 13.77
N ASP A 294 12.54 -0.66 13.46
CA ASP A 294 12.73 -2.12 13.37
C ASP A 294 11.66 -2.71 12.45
N ARG A 295 12.10 -3.31 11.35
CA ARG A 295 11.24 -3.94 10.35
C ARG A 295 11.71 -5.36 10.12
N ALA A 296 11.10 -6.30 10.81
CA ALA A 296 11.31 -7.72 10.56
C ALA A 296 10.19 -8.25 9.68
N ARG A 297 10.56 -8.80 8.52
CA ARG A 297 9.66 -9.63 7.72
C ARG A 297 9.43 -10.96 8.40
N PRO A 298 8.29 -11.65 8.17
CA PRO A 298 8.14 -13.03 8.57
C PRO A 298 9.32 -13.80 7.98
N SER A 299 10.05 -14.53 8.82
CA SER A 299 10.92 -15.58 8.29
C SER A 299 9.99 -16.64 7.71
N ASN A 300 10.17 -17.03 6.45
CA ASN A 300 9.62 -18.27 5.93
C ASN A 300 10.22 -19.42 6.73
N SER A 301 9.75 -19.64 7.96
CA SER A 301 10.02 -20.85 8.71
C SER A 301 9.12 -21.93 8.13
N THR A 302 9.67 -22.73 7.24
CA THR A 302 9.14 -24.06 6.93
C THR A 302 8.77 -24.76 8.23
N PRO A 303 7.58 -25.40 8.34
CA PRO A 303 7.21 -26.12 9.55
C PRO A 303 8.29 -27.13 9.94
N GLU A 304 8.66 -27.08 11.20
CA GLU A 304 9.71 -27.90 11.82
C GLU A 304 9.23 -29.35 12.00
N HIS A 305 9.23 -30.13 10.92
CA HIS A 305 9.15 -31.59 10.99
C HIS A 305 10.12 -32.16 9.97
N LEU A 306 11.35 -32.34 10.41
CA LEU A 306 12.33 -33.36 10.00
C LEU A 306 13.72 -32.93 10.50
N LYS A 307 13.92 -33.04 11.81
CA LYS A 307 15.29 -33.12 12.34
C LYS A 307 15.68 -34.58 12.38
N HIS A 308 16.67 -34.98 11.59
CA HIS A 308 17.56 -36.05 11.95
C HIS A 308 18.99 -35.48 12.07
N SER A 309 19.57 -35.86 13.20
CA SER A 309 20.87 -35.57 13.76
C SER A 309 22.07 -35.77 12.82
N ASP A 310 23.04 -34.89 12.80
CA ASP A 310 24.37 -35.03 13.42
C ASP A 310 25.31 -33.89 12.97
N SER A 311 26.05 -33.39 13.94
CA SER A 311 27.02 -32.27 13.88
C SER A 311 28.30 -32.60 13.12
N PRO A 312 29.25 -31.64 12.82
CA PRO A 312 29.67 -30.55 13.69
C PRO A 312 29.90 -29.18 13.03
N ARG A 313 30.04 -28.17 13.88
CA ARG A 313 30.24 -26.75 13.59
C ARG A 313 31.55 -26.46 12.84
N SER A 314 31.46 -25.62 11.80
CA SER A 314 32.50 -24.65 11.47
C SER A 314 31.87 -23.43 10.78
N GLY A 315 32.29 -22.22 11.17
CA GLY A 315 31.69 -20.96 10.76
C GLY A 315 31.97 -20.63 9.30
N GLY A 316 30.96 -20.08 8.64
CA GLY A 316 31.06 -19.54 7.29
C GLY A 316 29.69 -18.97 6.87
N GLY A 317 29.60 -17.67 6.61
CA GLY A 317 28.39 -17.03 6.15
C GLY A 317 27.87 -17.66 4.86
N VAL A 318 26.65 -18.20 4.90
CA VAL A 318 26.00 -18.79 3.72
C VAL A 318 25.51 -17.64 2.83
N SER A 319 26.27 -17.34 1.79
CA SER A 319 25.83 -16.57 0.64
C SER A 319 24.63 -17.29 0.02
N ARG A 320 23.45 -16.65 -0.01
CA ARG A 320 22.29 -17.17 -0.75
C ARG A 320 22.67 -17.26 -2.23
N VAL A 321 22.74 -18.48 -2.72
CA VAL A 321 23.00 -18.74 -4.15
C VAL A 321 21.86 -18.12 -4.96
N ASP A 322 22.19 -17.20 -5.88
CA ASP A 322 21.23 -16.66 -6.85
C ASP A 322 20.72 -17.80 -7.75
N PRO A 323 19.41 -18.13 -7.76
CA PRO A 323 18.87 -19.23 -8.55
C PRO A 323 19.19 -19.10 -10.05
N VAL A 324 19.24 -17.87 -10.57
CA VAL A 324 19.58 -17.62 -11.98
C VAL A 324 21.05 -17.96 -12.24
N ARG A 325 21.93 -17.72 -11.28
CA ARG A 325 23.34 -18.10 -11.40
C ARG A 325 23.51 -19.62 -11.39
N ALA A 326 22.86 -20.29 -10.44
CA ALA A 326 22.92 -21.75 -10.34
C ALA A 326 22.41 -22.43 -11.62
N VAL A 327 21.32 -21.95 -12.19
CA VAL A 327 20.78 -22.44 -13.48
C VAL A 327 21.73 -22.14 -14.64
N ALA A 328 22.36 -20.95 -14.67
CA ALA A 328 23.31 -20.60 -15.70
C ALA A 328 24.53 -21.52 -15.66
N ASP A 329 25.08 -21.77 -14.48
CA ASP A 329 26.22 -22.63 -14.26
C ASP A 329 25.90 -24.10 -14.62
N GLU A 330 24.72 -24.62 -14.22
CA GLU A 330 24.25 -25.96 -14.53
C GLU A 330 24.09 -26.20 -16.06
N LEU A 331 23.55 -25.22 -16.76
CA LEU A 331 23.24 -25.35 -18.18
C LEU A 331 24.36 -24.80 -19.10
N GLY A 332 25.50 -24.37 -18.55
CA GLY A 332 26.61 -23.80 -19.29
C GLY A 332 26.28 -22.51 -20.02
N LEU A 333 25.32 -21.73 -19.49
CA LEU A 333 24.86 -20.49 -20.05
C LEU A 333 25.53 -19.27 -19.43
N SER A 334 25.71 -18.21 -20.21
CA SER A 334 26.10 -16.92 -19.63
C SER A 334 25.05 -16.42 -18.63
N TYR A 335 25.43 -16.16 -17.40
CA TYR A 335 24.56 -15.60 -16.37
C TYR A 335 23.85 -14.31 -16.84
N ALA A 336 24.59 -13.41 -17.50
CA ALA A 336 24.04 -12.16 -18.03
C ALA A 336 23.03 -12.40 -19.17
N ALA A 337 23.27 -13.40 -20.01
CA ALA A 337 22.35 -13.79 -21.09
C ALA A 337 21.07 -14.41 -20.51
N LEU A 338 21.20 -15.36 -19.55
CA LEU A 338 20.06 -16.00 -18.91
C LEU A 338 19.23 -14.97 -18.15
N ARG A 339 19.84 -14.10 -17.36
CA ARG A 339 19.13 -13.07 -16.59
C ARG A 339 18.34 -12.10 -17.49
N ARG A 340 18.91 -11.68 -18.62
CA ARG A 340 18.19 -10.85 -19.63
C ARG A 340 17.06 -11.61 -20.33
N ALA A 341 17.24 -12.91 -20.55
CA ALA A 341 16.26 -13.74 -21.26
C ALA A 341 15.04 -14.05 -20.37
N VAL A 342 15.25 -14.40 -19.10
CA VAL A 342 14.17 -14.72 -18.16
C VAL A 342 13.39 -13.48 -17.72
N GLY A 343 14.03 -12.30 -17.70
CA GLY A 343 13.41 -11.05 -17.26
C GLY A 343 13.14 -10.99 -15.75
N PRO A 344 12.34 -10.02 -15.30
CA PRO A 344 11.94 -9.93 -13.91
C PRO A 344 11.02 -11.09 -13.50
N PRO A 345 10.97 -11.45 -12.21
CA PRO A 345 10.04 -12.47 -11.70
C PRO A 345 8.56 -12.11 -11.96
N PRO A 346 7.71 -13.10 -12.25
CA PRO A 346 8.03 -14.50 -12.52
C PRO A 346 8.71 -14.70 -13.88
N PRO A 347 9.73 -15.58 -13.96
CA PRO A 347 10.50 -15.78 -15.18
C PRO A 347 9.65 -16.37 -16.30
N ASN A 348 9.71 -15.77 -17.49
CA ASN A 348 9.06 -16.35 -18.67
C ASN A 348 9.96 -17.40 -19.32
N ILE A 349 9.87 -18.64 -18.83
CA ILE A 349 10.71 -19.76 -19.24
C ILE A 349 10.64 -20.05 -20.75
N GLN A 350 9.46 -20.02 -21.34
CA GLN A 350 9.30 -20.31 -22.78
C GLN A 350 9.97 -19.24 -23.66
N ARG A 351 9.82 -17.97 -23.29
CA ARG A 351 10.49 -16.87 -23.99
C ARG A 351 12.01 -16.92 -23.82
N ALA A 352 12.46 -17.23 -22.61
CA ALA A 352 13.87 -17.36 -22.29
C ALA A 352 14.50 -18.51 -23.08
N ALA A 353 13.87 -19.67 -23.11
CA ALA A 353 14.30 -20.84 -23.85
C ALA A 353 14.49 -20.55 -25.33
N ARG A 354 13.49 -19.90 -25.98
CA ARG A 354 13.59 -19.48 -27.39
C ARG A 354 14.73 -18.49 -27.64
N ARG A 355 14.96 -17.53 -26.73
CA ARG A 355 16.04 -16.53 -26.89
C ARG A 355 17.44 -17.12 -26.72
N LEU A 356 17.55 -18.17 -25.92
CA LEU A 356 18.82 -18.80 -25.58
C LEU A 356 19.11 -20.04 -26.43
N GLY A 357 18.13 -20.49 -27.24
CA GLY A 357 18.29 -21.69 -28.04
C GLY A 357 18.33 -22.99 -27.24
N VAL A 358 17.71 -23.00 -26.04
CA VAL A 358 17.65 -24.14 -25.13
C VAL A 358 16.23 -24.71 -25.08
N ASP A 359 16.10 -26.00 -24.74
CA ASP A 359 14.80 -26.61 -24.53
C ASP A 359 14.08 -26.03 -23.32
N ALA A 360 12.79 -25.68 -23.47
CA ALA A 360 12.01 -25.04 -22.41
C ALA A 360 11.74 -25.98 -21.21
N SER A 361 11.69 -27.29 -21.44
CA SER A 361 11.51 -28.28 -20.37
C SER A 361 12.78 -28.43 -19.53
N VAL A 362 13.94 -28.43 -20.18
CA VAL A 362 15.25 -28.48 -19.50
C VAL A 362 15.46 -27.21 -18.65
N LEU A 363 15.16 -26.03 -19.24
CA LEU A 363 15.29 -24.77 -18.51
C LEU A 363 14.33 -24.72 -17.30
N ARG A 364 13.09 -25.20 -17.44
CA ARG A 364 12.12 -25.26 -16.36
C ARG A 364 12.58 -26.18 -15.22
N GLN A 365 13.00 -27.39 -15.54
CA GLN A 365 13.49 -28.36 -14.55
C GLN A 365 14.71 -27.83 -13.78
N SER A 366 15.62 -27.14 -14.46
CA SER A 366 16.77 -26.52 -13.80
C SER A 366 16.32 -25.43 -12.80
N PHE A 367 15.37 -24.57 -13.18
CA PHE A 367 14.80 -23.57 -12.24
C PHE A 367 14.04 -24.21 -11.08
N GLU A 368 13.40 -25.37 -11.27
CA GLU A 368 12.73 -26.11 -10.19
C GLU A 368 13.73 -26.70 -9.19
N ARG A 369 14.86 -27.23 -9.67
CA ARG A 369 15.94 -27.75 -8.82
C ARG A 369 16.62 -26.68 -7.98
N HIS A 370 16.74 -25.46 -8.51
CA HIS A 370 17.41 -24.34 -7.85
C HIS A 370 16.42 -23.33 -7.24
N ARG A 371 15.17 -23.74 -7.02
CA ARG A 371 14.21 -22.94 -6.30
C ARG A 371 14.68 -22.70 -4.87
N PRO A 372 14.71 -21.42 -4.39
CA PRO A 372 15.14 -21.12 -3.03
C PRO A 372 14.20 -21.68 -1.98
#